data_a27d93a66d2e8dbb2e678a99ddd7d34d
#
_entry.id   a27d93a66d2e8dbb2e678a99ddd7d34d
#
_cell.length_a   1.000
_cell.length_b   1.000
_cell.length_c   1.000
_cell.angle_alpha   90.00
_cell.angle_beta   90.00
_cell.angle_gamma   90.00
#
_symmetry.space_group_name_H-M   'P 1'
#
loop_
_entity.id
_entity.type
_entity.pdbx_description
1 polymer ?
#
loop_
_entity_poly.entity_id
_entity_poly.type
_entity_poly.pdbx_seq_one_letter_code
_entity_poly.pdbx_strand_id
1 'polypeptide(L)'
;MRKTAVFSAKKLSLIGLAAAATCILGPLSIPIPVSPVPITLTNLVILLNIYILGYHEALTCLFVYLALGIAGLPVFSGFSGGLGKLAGPTGGYLIGFIFLVLIAGFFIDRFPSSSLFAALGIILGMTATYGFGTLWLTAQMDLSLPEALSIGVLPYLAGDAMKILLATLTGPRLQKRLAQFQ
;
A
#
# COMPACT_ATOMS: atom_id res chain seq x y z
N MET A 1 -10.30 0.97 -34.43
CA MET A 1 -10.19 2.19 -33.60
C MET A 1 -10.27 1.77 -32.12
N ARG A 2 -9.14 1.77 -31.38
CA ARG A 2 -9.15 1.57 -29.93
C ARG A 2 -9.89 2.75 -29.30
N LYS A 3 -11.05 2.51 -28.69
CA LYS A 3 -11.68 3.50 -27.82
C LYS A 3 -10.67 3.77 -26.69
N THR A 4 -10.09 4.96 -26.68
CA THR A 4 -9.36 5.49 -25.52
C THR A 4 -10.34 5.42 -24.37
N ALA A 5 -10.00 4.62 -23.35
CA ALA A 5 -10.81 4.50 -22.15
C ALA A 5 -10.75 5.85 -21.41
N VAL A 6 -11.65 6.75 -21.76
CA VAL A 6 -11.91 7.95 -20.97
C VAL A 6 -12.39 7.46 -19.61
N PHE A 7 -11.64 7.74 -18.55
CA PHE A 7 -12.09 7.46 -17.18
C PHE A 7 -13.47 8.09 -17.01
N SER A 8 -14.49 7.29 -16.72
CA SER A 8 -15.80 7.86 -16.45
C SER A 8 -15.68 8.77 -15.22
N ALA A 9 -16.44 9.86 -15.15
CA ALA A 9 -16.46 10.78 -14.02
C ALA A 9 -16.63 10.03 -12.68
N LYS A 10 -17.42 8.96 -12.69
CA LYS A 10 -17.64 8.07 -11.56
C LYS A 10 -16.37 7.34 -11.11
N LYS A 11 -15.60 6.77 -12.05
CA LYS A 11 -14.31 6.14 -11.72
C LYS A 11 -13.31 7.14 -11.15
N LEU A 12 -13.23 8.32 -11.75
CA LEU A 12 -12.35 9.38 -11.29
C LEU A 12 -12.71 9.83 -9.86
N SER A 13 -14.01 9.97 -9.56
CA SER A 13 -14.47 10.31 -8.21
C SER A 13 -14.11 9.22 -7.19
N LEU A 14 -14.23 7.94 -7.56
CA LEU A 14 -13.87 6.83 -6.69
C LEU A 14 -12.35 6.78 -6.42
N ILE A 15 -11.52 7.01 -7.44
CA ILE A 15 -10.07 7.10 -7.28
C ILE A 15 -9.71 8.27 -6.37
N GLY A 16 -10.34 9.44 -6.57
CA GLY A 16 -10.14 10.62 -5.73
C GLY A 16 -10.52 10.38 -4.26
N LEU A 17 -11.66 9.73 -4.01
CA LEU A 17 -12.11 9.38 -2.66
C LEU A 17 -11.16 8.37 -2.00
N ALA A 18 -10.72 7.36 -2.71
CA ALA A 18 -9.78 6.35 -2.24
C ALA A 18 -8.40 6.97 -1.94
N ALA A 19 -7.93 7.88 -2.81
CA ALA A 19 -6.69 8.62 -2.58
C ALA A 19 -6.81 9.53 -1.35
N ALA A 20 -7.93 10.23 -1.18
CA ALA A 20 -8.19 11.05 0.01
C ALA A 20 -8.21 10.20 1.28
N ALA A 21 -8.87 9.03 1.27
CA ALA A 21 -8.86 8.09 2.39
C ALA A 21 -7.43 7.62 2.72
N THR A 22 -6.61 7.34 1.70
CA THR A 22 -5.20 6.97 1.89
C THR A 22 -4.40 8.14 2.48
N CYS A 23 -4.63 9.37 2.03
CA CYS A 23 -3.98 10.57 2.55
C CYS A 23 -4.38 10.90 4.01
N ILE A 24 -5.59 10.56 4.42
CA ILE A 24 -6.07 10.77 5.80
C ILE A 24 -5.55 9.69 6.74
N LEU A 25 -5.56 8.42 6.32
CA LEU A 25 -5.20 7.28 7.16
C LEU A 25 -3.69 6.96 7.13
N GLY A 26 -3.00 7.31 6.04
CA GLY A 26 -1.56 7.08 5.87
C GLY A 26 -0.68 7.76 6.91
N PRO A 27 -0.94 9.04 7.30
CA PRO A 27 -0.18 9.72 8.36
C PRO A 27 -0.33 9.10 9.74
N LEU A 28 -1.46 8.40 10.00
CA LEU A 28 -1.72 7.76 11.28
C LEU A 28 -0.72 6.63 11.48
N SER A 29 0.21 6.85 12.39
CA SER A 29 1.31 5.93 12.63
C SER A 29 1.70 5.89 14.09
N ILE A 30 2.15 4.71 14.53
CA ILE A 30 2.68 4.49 15.88
C ILE A 30 4.19 4.33 15.74
N PRO A 31 4.99 5.28 16.23
CA PRO A 31 6.45 5.12 16.24
C PRO A 31 6.83 4.00 17.19
N ILE A 32 7.85 3.23 16.82
CA ILE A 32 8.43 2.21 17.69
C ILE A 32 9.89 2.54 17.96
N PRO A 33 10.35 2.44 19.22
CA PRO A 33 11.70 2.89 19.60
C PRO A 33 12.83 2.14 18.91
N VAL A 34 12.56 0.91 18.46
CA VAL A 34 13.59 0.01 17.88
C VAL A 34 13.71 0.14 16.36
N SER A 35 12.92 1.02 15.71
CA SER A 35 12.92 1.11 14.24
C SER A 35 12.63 2.53 13.75
N PRO A 36 13.29 2.98 12.68
CA PRO A 36 12.94 4.22 11.99
C PRO A 36 11.64 4.11 11.19
N VAL A 37 11.14 2.90 10.97
CA VAL A 37 9.88 2.65 10.25
C VAL A 37 8.73 2.58 11.26
N PRO A 38 7.71 3.44 11.21
CA PRO A 38 6.58 3.36 12.13
C PRO A 38 5.57 2.31 11.69
N ILE A 39 4.76 1.81 12.63
CA ILE A 39 3.58 1.01 12.30
C ILE A 39 2.52 1.94 11.72
N THR A 40 2.00 1.65 10.52
CA THR A 40 1.00 2.47 9.81
C THR A 40 -0.20 1.65 9.38
N LEU A 41 -1.28 2.32 9.03
CA LEU A 41 -2.45 1.71 8.37
C LEU A 41 -2.35 1.77 6.84
N THR A 42 -1.30 2.37 6.29
CA THR A 42 -1.16 2.65 4.86
C THR A 42 -1.32 1.39 4.00
N ASN A 43 -0.63 0.30 4.36
CA ASN A 43 -0.72 -0.95 3.62
C ASN A 43 -2.12 -1.58 3.68
N LEU A 44 -2.83 -1.49 4.81
CA LEU A 44 -4.21 -1.96 4.91
C LEU A 44 -5.14 -1.16 3.97
N VAL A 45 -5.02 0.17 3.97
CA VAL A 45 -5.84 1.03 3.09
C VAL A 45 -5.54 0.74 1.62
N ILE A 46 -4.28 0.56 1.25
CA ILE A 46 -3.89 0.18 -0.11
C ILE A 46 -4.52 -1.16 -0.50
N LEU A 47 -4.48 -2.18 0.38
CA LEU A 47 -5.11 -3.47 0.14
C LEU A 47 -6.62 -3.35 -0.07
N LEU A 48 -7.31 -2.55 0.75
CA LEU A 48 -8.73 -2.28 0.57
C LEU A 48 -9.03 -1.55 -0.74
N ASN A 49 -8.18 -0.60 -1.14
CA ASN A 49 -8.31 0.08 -2.41
C ASN A 49 -8.19 -0.87 -3.60
N ILE A 50 -7.34 -1.91 -3.53
CA ILE A 50 -7.25 -2.93 -4.57
C ILE A 50 -8.59 -3.66 -4.73
N TYR A 51 -9.23 -4.07 -3.63
CA TYR A 51 -10.54 -4.73 -3.69
C TYR A 51 -11.65 -3.82 -4.20
N ILE A 52 -11.62 -2.53 -3.86
CA ILE A 52 -12.67 -1.56 -4.20
C ILE A 52 -12.55 -1.12 -5.65
N LEU A 53 -11.34 -0.85 -6.12
CA LEU A 53 -11.07 -0.21 -7.40
C LEU A 53 -10.63 -1.19 -8.50
N GLY A 54 -10.06 -2.35 -8.11
CA GLY A 54 -9.24 -3.17 -9.00
C GLY A 54 -7.80 -2.64 -9.09
N TYR A 55 -6.88 -3.45 -9.60
CA TYR A 55 -5.45 -3.14 -9.47
C TYR A 55 -5.00 -1.93 -10.29
N HIS A 56 -5.57 -1.68 -11.47
CA HIS A 56 -5.18 -0.54 -12.32
C HIS A 56 -5.52 0.81 -11.66
N GLU A 57 -6.74 0.95 -11.17
CA GLU A 57 -7.22 2.15 -10.51
C GLU A 57 -6.59 2.31 -9.11
N ALA A 58 -6.33 1.21 -8.41
CA ALA A 58 -5.61 1.24 -7.14
C ALA A 58 -4.15 1.70 -7.32
N LEU A 59 -3.51 1.31 -8.44
CA LEU A 59 -2.18 1.80 -8.79
C LEU A 59 -2.20 3.31 -9.08
N THR A 60 -3.21 3.78 -9.81
CA THR A 60 -3.42 5.22 -10.06
C THR A 60 -3.63 5.97 -8.74
N CYS A 61 -4.45 5.43 -7.82
CA CYS A 61 -4.68 5.96 -6.49
C CYS A 61 -3.37 6.06 -5.68
N LEU A 62 -2.53 5.01 -5.73
CA LEU A 62 -1.21 5.01 -5.08
C LEU A 62 -0.29 6.08 -5.65
N PHE A 63 -0.25 6.25 -6.97
CA PHE A 63 0.55 7.29 -7.60
C PHE A 63 0.08 8.70 -7.22
N VAL A 64 -1.23 8.94 -7.13
CA VAL A 64 -1.78 10.20 -6.64
C VAL A 64 -1.34 10.45 -5.20
N TYR A 65 -1.46 9.47 -4.32
CA TYR A 65 -1.00 9.56 -2.93
C TYR A 65 0.50 9.89 -2.82
N LEU A 66 1.35 9.17 -3.59
CA LEU A 66 2.79 9.43 -3.61
C LEU A 66 3.11 10.82 -4.15
N ALA A 67 2.44 11.25 -5.24
CA ALA A 67 2.64 12.57 -5.83
C ALA A 67 2.28 13.71 -4.86
N LEU A 68 1.16 13.58 -4.15
CA LEU A 68 0.75 14.55 -3.13
C LEU A 68 1.77 14.61 -1.99
N GLY A 69 2.26 13.45 -1.53
CA GLY A 69 3.30 13.39 -0.51
C GLY A 69 4.62 14.00 -0.98
N ILE A 70 5.05 13.72 -2.22
CA ILE A 70 6.26 14.31 -2.83
C ILE A 70 6.11 15.82 -2.95
N ALA A 71 4.92 16.32 -3.29
CA ALA A 71 4.63 17.76 -3.38
C ALA A 71 4.68 18.47 -2.01
N GLY A 72 4.86 17.73 -0.90
CA GLY A 72 5.04 18.29 0.43
C GLY A 72 3.79 18.21 1.31
N LEU A 73 2.67 17.64 0.84
CA LEU A 73 1.52 17.42 1.71
C LEU A 73 1.89 16.40 2.82
N PRO A 74 1.43 16.60 4.07
CA PRO A 74 1.77 15.75 5.21
C PRO A 74 0.95 14.46 5.23
N VAL A 75 1.02 13.68 4.13
CA VAL A 75 0.23 12.46 3.91
C VAL A 75 1.00 11.17 4.20
N PHE A 76 2.32 11.24 4.40
CA PHE A 76 3.12 10.10 4.80
C PHE A 76 3.12 9.90 6.31
N SER A 77 3.61 8.75 6.77
CA SER A 77 3.64 8.36 8.18
C SER A 77 4.22 9.47 9.08
N GLY A 78 3.52 9.74 10.20
CA GLY A 78 3.89 10.79 11.14
C GLY A 78 3.62 12.20 10.62
N PHE A 79 2.62 12.37 9.77
CA PHE A 79 2.25 13.66 9.15
C PHE A 79 3.42 14.33 8.43
N SER A 80 4.23 13.53 7.77
CA SER A 80 5.39 13.99 6.99
C SER A 80 5.09 14.03 5.50
N GLY A 81 5.91 14.74 4.75
CA GLY A 81 5.84 14.84 3.29
C GLY A 81 7.16 15.35 2.71
N GLY A 82 7.16 15.52 1.40
CA GLY A 82 8.31 16.01 0.64
C GLY A 82 9.25 14.89 0.18
N LEU A 83 10.12 15.25 -0.78
CA LEU A 83 11.12 14.33 -1.34
C LEU A 83 12.07 13.76 -0.28
N GLY A 84 12.38 14.52 0.78
CA GLY A 84 13.25 14.05 1.87
C GLY A 84 12.69 12.82 2.60
N LYS A 85 11.37 12.70 2.73
CA LYS A 85 10.76 11.49 3.33
C LYS A 85 10.88 10.28 2.40
N LEU A 86 10.71 10.50 1.10
CA LEU A 86 10.85 9.43 0.11
C LEU A 86 12.32 9.00 -0.07
N ALA A 87 13.25 9.95 0.00
CA ALA A 87 14.69 9.69 -0.05
C ALA A 87 15.25 9.15 1.29
N GLY A 88 14.48 9.20 2.38
CA GLY A 88 14.91 8.74 3.70
C GLY A 88 14.72 7.22 3.90
N PRO A 89 15.00 6.70 5.11
CA PRO A 89 15.02 5.27 5.43
C PRO A 89 13.71 4.53 5.12
N THR A 90 12.56 5.21 5.22
CA THR A 90 11.24 4.62 4.96
C THR A 90 10.80 4.67 3.50
N GLY A 91 11.55 5.39 2.64
CA GLY A 91 11.16 5.62 1.24
C GLY A 91 11.05 4.35 0.41
N GLY A 92 11.94 3.39 0.65
CA GLY A 92 11.89 2.09 -0.02
C GLY A 92 10.59 1.33 0.21
N TYR A 93 10.00 1.42 1.39
CA TYR A 93 8.70 0.81 1.69
C TYR A 93 7.55 1.55 0.99
N LEU A 94 7.62 2.88 0.91
CA LEU A 94 6.63 3.69 0.17
C LEU A 94 6.64 3.35 -1.32
N ILE A 95 7.81 3.24 -1.93
CA ILE A 95 7.98 2.80 -3.32
C ILE A 95 7.58 1.32 -3.45
N GLY A 96 7.91 0.50 -2.46
CA GLY A 96 7.59 -0.91 -2.39
C GLY A 96 6.09 -1.21 -2.48
N PHE A 97 5.22 -0.29 -2.07
CA PHE A 97 3.77 -0.44 -2.23
C PHE A 97 3.33 -0.58 -3.69
N ILE A 98 4.15 -0.15 -4.65
CA ILE A 98 3.90 -0.41 -6.08
C ILE A 98 3.89 -1.91 -6.34
N PHE A 99 4.88 -2.65 -5.79
CA PHE A 99 4.92 -4.11 -5.91
C PHE A 99 3.73 -4.78 -5.21
N LEU A 100 3.33 -4.24 -4.04
CA LEU A 100 2.14 -4.72 -3.34
C LEU A 100 0.90 -4.62 -4.23
N VAL A 101 0.65 -3.45 -4.82
CA VAL A 101 -0.52 -3.23 -5.67
C VAL A 101 -0.48 -4.11 -6.91
N LEU A 102 0.67 -4.21 -7.58
CA LEU A 102 0.81 -5.00 -8.80
C LEU A 102 0.60 -6.50 -8.53
N ILE A 103 1.27 -7.04 -7.51
CA ILE A 103 1.25 -8.48 -7.23
C ILE A 103 -0.09 -8.86 -6.59
N ALA A 104 -0.48 -8.23 -5.48
CA ALA A 104 -1.74 -8.55 -4.82
C ALA A 104 -2.94 -8.29 -5.73
N GLY A 105 -2.92 -7.17 -6.47
CA GLY A 105 -3.98 -6.81 -7.40
C GLY A 105 -4.12 -7.80 -8.54
N PHE A 106 -3.02 -8.25 -9.12
CA PHE A 106 -3.07 -9.30 -10.14
C PHE A 106 -3.76 -10.58 -9.64
N PHE A 107 -3.43 -11.05 -8.43
CA PHE A 107 -4.05 -12.24 -7.86
C PHE A 107 -5.52 -12.03 -7.52
N ILE A 108 -5.88 -10.89 -6.94
CA ILE A 108 -7.26 -10.55 -6.57
C ILE A 108 -8.14 -10.44 -7.81
N ASP A 109 -7.68 -9.77 -8.87
CA ASP A 109 -8.46 -9.59 -10.10
C ASP A 109 -8.52 -10.88 -10.94
N ARG A 110 -7.46 -11.69 -10.90
CA ARG A 110 -7.41 -12.95 -11.66
C ARG A 110 -8.22 -14.08 -11.02
N PHE A 111 -8.34 -14.06 -9.68
CA PHE A 111 -9.02 -15.12 -8.91
C PHE A 111 -10.04 -14.51 -7.92
N PRO A 112 -11.07 -13.79 -8.38
CA PRO A 112 -11.95 -12.98 -7.53
C PRO A 112 -12.79 -13.79 -6.53
N SER A 113 -12.97 -15.09 -6.79
CA SER A 113 -13.75 -15.98 -5.92
C SER A 113 -12.92 -16.74 -4.89
N SER A 114 -11.59 -16.59 -4.91
CA SER A 114 -10.69 -17.37 -4.06
C SER A 114 -9.96 -16.50 -3.06
N SER A 115 -10.38 -16.57 -1.79
CA SER A 115 -9.69 -15.91 -0.69
C SER A 115 -8.26 -16.43 -0.50
N LEU A 116 -8.00 -17.69 -0.86
CA LEU A 116 -6.65 -18.28 -0.76
C LEU A 116 -5.69 -17.61 -1.74
N PHE A 117 -6.06 -17.48 -3.02
CA PHE A 117 -5.21 -16.81 -4.00
C PHE A 117 -5.06 -15.33 -3.71
N ALA A 118 -6.10 -14.66 -3.20
CA ALA A 118 -6.00 -13.29 -2.73
C ALA A 118 -4.98 -13.17 -1.58
N ALA A 119 -5.06 -14.03 -0.57
CA ALA A 119 -4.10 -14.04 0.54
C ALA A 119 -2.66 -14.32 0.06
N LEU A 120 -2.46 -15.29 -0.84
CA LEU A 120 -1.15 -15.57 -1.44
C LEU A 120 -0.60 -14.37 -2.19
N GLY A 121 -1.43 -13.70 -3.01
CA GLY A 121 -1.03 -12.49 -3.73
C GLY A 121 -0.63 -11.36 -2.79
N ILE A 122 -1.38 -11.17 -1.70
CA ILE A 122 -1.07 -10.16 -0.68
C ILE A 122 0.25 -10.50 0.03
N ILE A 123 0.45 -11.74 0.44
CA ILE A 123 1.69 -12.18 1.10
C ILE A 123 2.90 -11.98 0.17
N LEU A 124 2.80 -12.38 -1.10
CA LEU A 124 3.87 -12.19 -2.08
C LEU A 124 4.15 -10.70 -2.33
N GLY A 125 3.10 -9.88 -2.44
CA GLY A 125 3.23 -8.43 -2.61
C GLY A 125 3.87 -7.75 -1.39
N MET A 126 3.49 -8.17 -0.18
CA MET A 126 4.12 -7.69 1.06
C MET A 126 5.59 -8.14 1.15
N THR A 127 5.89 -9.38 0.78
CA THR A 127 7.27 -9.88 0.76
C THR A 127 8.14 -9.08 -0.21
N ALA A 128 7.62 -8.74 -1.40
CA ALA A 128 8.33 -7.88 -2.34
C ALA A 128 8.53 -6.46 -1.79
N THR A 129 7.52 -5.91 -1.12
CA THR A 129 7.59 -4.60 -0.44
C THR A 129 8.66 -4.61 0.66
N TYR A 130 8.68 -5.64 1.49
CA TYR A 130 9.70 -5.81 2.51
C TYR A 130 11.10 -5.98 1.93
N GLY A 131 11.24 -6.81 0.89
CA GLY A 131 12.52 -7.02 0.22
C GLY A 131 13.10 -5.70 -0.30
N PHE A 132 12.31 -4.95 -1.06
CA PHE A 132 12.75 -3.66 -1.60
C PHE A 132 12.99 -2.62 -0.49
N GLY A 133 12.07 -2.52 0.48
CA GLY A 133 12.20 -1.60 1.61
C GLY A 133 13.42 -1.89 2.49
N THR A 134 13.72 -3.17 2.74
CA THR A 134 14.89 -3.57 3.52
C THR A 134 16.20 -3.28 2.78
N LEU A 135 16.29 -3.59 1.48
CA LEU A 135 17.46 -3.24 0.67
C LEU A 135 17.68 -1.73 0.62
N TRP A 136 16.61 -0.96 0.54
CA TRP A 136 16.68 0.50 0.63
C TRP A 136 17.20 0.95 2.00
N LEU A 137 16.68 0.34 3.08
CA LEU A 137 17.07 0.65 4.46
C LEU A 137 18.54 0.35 4.73
N THR A 138 19.09 -0.78 4.22
CA THR A 138 20.52 -1.10 4.30
C THR A 138 21.37 0.00 3.67
N ALA A 139 21.00 0.46 2.48
CA ALA A 139 21.73 1.49 1.76
C ALA A 139 21.61 2.90 2.40
N GLN A 140 20.50 3.18 3.10
CA GLN A 140 20.28 4.48 3.73
C GLN A 140 20.92 4.64 5.10
N MET A 141 21.13 3.53 5.82
CA MET A 141 21.61 3.55 7.20
C MET A 141 22.92 2.79 7.39
N ASP A 142 23.56 2.35 6.31
CA ASP A 142 24.80 1.55 6.33
C ASP A 142 24.70 0.30 7.24
N LEU A 143 23.52 -0.36 7.21
CA LEU A 143 23.24 -1.54 8.03
C LEU A 143 23.57 -2.83 7.26
N SER A 144 23.91 -3.87 8.00
CA SER A 144 23.90 -5.21 7.43
C SER A 144 22.48 -5.70 7.16
N LEU A 145 22.31 -6.65 6.24
CA LEU A 145 20.98 -7.18 5.89
C LEU A 145 20.26 -7.79 7.11
N PRO A 146 20.89 -8.58 8.02
CA PRO A 146 20.24 -9.09 9.22
C PRO A 146 19.75 -7.97 10.17
N GLU A 147 20.53 -6.90 10.34
CA GLU A 147 20.15 -5.75 11.17
C GLU A 147 18.93 -5.03 10.55
N ALA A 148 18.98 -4.75 9.24
CA ALA A 148 17.87 -4.12 8.55
C ALA A 148 16.58 -4.96 8.58
N LEU A 149 16.67 -6.29 8.47
CA LEU A 149 15.53 -7.20 8.63
C LEU A 149 14.99 -7.17 10.07
N SER A 150 15.86 -7.12 11.07
CA SER A 150 15.44 -7.11 12.47
C SER A 150 14.65 -5.86 12.87
N ILE A 151 14.97 -4.71 12.28
CA ILE A 151 14.29 -3.44 12.57
C ILE A 151 13.23 -3.08 11.53
N GLY A 152 13.38 -3.48 10.28
CA GLY A 152 12.50 -3.09 9.15
C GLY A 152 11.41 -4.10 8.82
N VAL A 153 11.47 -5.34 9.33
CA VAL A 153 10.50 -6.40 9.00
C VAL A 153 9.94 -7.07 10.25
N LEU A 154 10.79 -7.64 11.11
CA LEU A 154 10.33 -8.47 12.22
C LEU A 154 9.28 -7.83 13.14
N PRO A 155 9.39 -6.54 13.53
CA PRO A 155 8.41 -5.91 14.41
C PRO A 155 7.01 -5.76 13.79
N TYR A 156 6.92 -5.82 12.44
CA TYR A 156 5.68 -5.56 11.70
C TYR A 156 4.91 -6.83 11.36
N LEU A 157 5.57 -8.00 11.33
CA LEU A 157 4.97 -9.25 10.84
C LEU A 157 3.64 -9.58 11.52
N ALA A 158 3.56 -9.45 12.85
CA ALA A 158 2.33 -9.76 13.59
C ALA A 158 1.20 -8.78 13.23
N GLY A 159 1.48 -7.48 13.20
CA GLY A 159 0.51 -6.45 12.84
C GLY A 159 0.07 -6.58 11.38
N ASP A 160 0.99 -6.87 10.47
CA ASP A 160 0.68 -7.01 9.07
C ASP A 160 -0.07 -8.32 8.75
N ALA A 161 0.19 -9.39 9.49
CA ALA A 161 -0.63 -10.61 9.42
C ALA A 161 -2.11 -10.32 9.78
N MET A 162 -2.36 -9.52 10.82
CA MET A 162 -3.71 -9.08 11.17
C MET A 162 -4.35 -8.22 10.07
N LYS A 163 -3.59 -7.31 9.46
CA LYS A 163 -4.08 -6.46 8.35
C LYS A 163 -4.38 -7.30 7.10
N ILE A 164 -3.55 -8.29 6.79
CA ILE A 164 -3.79 -9.25 5.70
C ILE A 164 -5.09 -10.01 5.96
N LEU A 165 -5.28 -10.53 7.17
CA LEU A 165 -6.51 -11.21 7.55
C LEU A 165 -7.73 -10.30 7.41
N LEU A 166 -7.66 -9.08 7.95
CA LEU A 166 -8.72 -8.09 7.84
C LEU A 166 -9.04 -7.76 6.38
N ALA A 167 -8.03 -7.49 5.54
CA ALA A 167 -8.22 -7.18 4.13
C ALA A 167 -8.85 -8.36 3.38
N THR A 168 -8.40 -9.58 3.62
CA THR A 168 -8.91 -10.79 2.96
C THR A 168 -10.37 -11.10 3.37
N LEU A 169 -10.75 -10.81 4.62
CA LEU A 169 -12.12 -11.04 5.10
C LEU A 169 -13.10 -9.92 4.70
N THR A 170 -12.65 -8.67 4.75
CA THR A 170 -13.53 -7.51 4.51
C THR A 170 -13.53 -7.06 3.06
N GLY A 171 -12.40 -7.18 2.36
CA GLY A 171 -12.21 -6.73 0.99
C GLY A 171 -13.26 -7.27 0.01
N PRO A 172 -13.51 -8.58 -0.07
CA PRO A 172 -14.53 -9.14 -0.96
C PRO A 172 -15.95 -8.68 -0.65
N ARG A 173 -16.25 -8.40 0.65
CA ARG A 173 -17.56 -7.86 1.05
C ARG A 173 -17.73 -6.41 0.59
N LEU A 174 -16.68 -5.60 0.72
CA LEU A 174 -16.67 -4.21 0.24
C LEU A 174 -16.78 -4.18 -1.28
N GLN A 175 -16.02 -5.01 -1.98
CA GLN A 175 -16.07 -5.12 -3.44
C GLN A 175 -17.50 -5.45 -3.93
N LYS A 176 -18.16 -6.45 -3.35
CA LYS A 176 -19.54 -6.83 -3.70
C LYS A 176 -20.54 -5.71 -3.45
N ARG A 177 -20.43 -5.00 -2.33
CA ARG A 177 -21.35 -3.89 -2.00
C ARG A 177 -21.16 -2.71 -2.96
N LEU A 178 -19.93 -2.36 -3.28
CA LEU A 178 -19.64 -1.23 -4.15
C LEU A 178 -19.89 -1.54 -5.62
N ALA A 179 -19.77 -2.81 -6.06
CA ALA A 179 -20.15 -3.21 -7.41
C ALA A 179 -21.64 -2.95 -7.72
N GLN A 180 -22.49 -2.90 -6.70
CA GLN A 180 -23.93 -2.55 -6.87
C GLN A 180 -24.14 -1.06 -7.19
N PHE A 181 -23.15 -0.22 -6.94
CA PHE A 181 -23.16 1.22 -7.18
C PHE A 181 -22.30 1.63 -8.39
N GLN A 182 -21.62 0.71 -9.03
CA GLN A 182 -20.78 0.93 -10.22
C GLN A 182 -21.55 0.64 -11.51
#